data_44fe6bcf6938ef335660ebea2ee8949e
#
_entry.id   44fe6bcf6938ef335660ebea2ee8949e
#
_cell.length_a   1.000
_cell.length_b   1.000
_cell.length_c   1.000
_cell.angle_alpha   90.00
_cell.angle_beta   90.00
_cell.angle_gamma   90.00
#
_symmetry.space_group_name_H-M   'P 1'
#
loop_
_entity.id
_entity.type
_entity.pdbx_description
1 polymer ?
#
loop_
_entity_poly.entity_id
_entity_poly.type
_entity_poly.pdbx_seq_one_letter_code
_entity_poly.pdbx_strand_id
1 'polypeptide(L)'
;MPYDLLISATQVQALQAAGQPLLVFDCSFDLTQPEAGWQQYTQTHIAGAVYAHLDRDLSAKGAHDAASGGRHPLPSRERFAQWAASAGLNHGMQAVVYDRQGTNYCGRLWWMLRWAGHKDVAVLDGGLAAWQAAGGAVASGLP
;
A
#
# COMPACT_ATOMS: atom_id res chain seq x y z
N MET A 1 -9.09 -10.33 -15.18
CA MET A 1 -9.64 -8.97 -14.97
C MET A 1 -8.92 -8.33 -13.79
N PRO A 2 -8.41 -7.12 -13.93
CA PRO A 2 -7.83 -6.42 -12.80
C PRO A 2 -8.89 -6.00 -11.78
N TYR A 3 -8.46 -5.82 -10.55
CA TYR A 3 -9.30 -5.33 -9.47
C TYR A 3 -9.01 -3.85 -9.23
N ASP A 4 -10.04 -3.05 -9.07
CA ASP A 4 -9.89 -1.59 -8.96
C ASP A 4 -10.59 -0.97 -7.74
N LEU A 5 -11.19 -1.77 -6.89
CA LEU A 5 -11.82 -1.27 -5.66
C LEU A 5 -11.50 -2.16 -4.46
N LEU A 6 -12.04 -3.38 -4.43
CA LEU A 6 -11.81 -4.34 -3.35
C LEU A 6 -11.29 -5.65 -3.92
N ILE A 7 -10.47 -6.32 -3.14
CA ILE A 7 -9.98 -7.66 -3.46
C ILE A 7 -9.94 -8.46 -2.15
N SER A 8 -10.36 -9.72 -2.19
CA SER A 8 -10.31 -10.59 -1.02
C SER A 8 -8.95 -11.28 -0.90
N ALA A 9 -8.65 -11.78 0.30
CA ALA A 9 -7.43 -12.55 0.53
C ALA A 9 -7.33 -13.75 -0.41
N THR A 10 -8.44 -14.48 -0.60
CA THR A 10 -8.45 -15.63 -1.50
C THR A 10 -8.25 -15.24 -2.97
N GLN A 11 -8.74 -14.08 -3.38
CA GLN A 11 -8.50 -13.55 -4.72
C GLN A 11 -7.04 -13.18 -4.92
N VAL A 12 -6.38 -12.59 -3.92
CA VAL A 12 -4.93 -12.32 -3.99
C VAL A 12 -4.16 -13.63 -4.11
N GLN A 13 -4.51 -14.63 -3.29
CA GLN A 13 -3.86 -15.93 -3.37
C GLN A 13 -4.03 -16.57 -4.75
N ALA A 14 -5.20 -16.42 -5.37
CA ALA A 14 -5.43 -16.93 -6.71
C ALA A 14 -4.56 -16.24 -7.76
N LEU A 15 -4.37 -14.91 -7.65
CA LEU A 15 -3.46 -14.19 -8.54
C LEU A 15 -2.03 -14.66 -8.37
N GLN A 16 -1.58 -14.87 -7.14
CA GLN A 16 -0.23 -15.39 -6.87
C GLN A 16 -0.03 -16.78 -7.46
N ALA A 17 -1.01 -17.66 -7.27
CA ALA A 17 -0.95 -19.02 -7.80
C ALA A 17 -0.94 -19.05 -9.34
N ALA A 18 -1.59 -18.09 -9.97
CA ALA A 18 -1.62 -17.94 -11.42
C ALA A 18 -0.37 -17.26 -11.98
N GLY A 19 0.56 -16.83 -11.12
CA GLY A 19 1.77 -16.14 -11.56
C GLY A 19 1.52 -14.74 -12.11
N GLN A 20 0.40 -14.12 -11.76
CA GLN A 20 0.07 -12.77 -12.23
C GLN A 20 0.97 -11.74 -11.54
N PRO A 21 1.48 -10.72 -12.29
CA PRO A 21 2.27 -9.67 -11.68
C PRO A 21 1.45 -8.88 -10.66
N LEU A 22 1.97 -8.80 -9.42
CA LEU A 22 1.25 -8.10 -8.39
C LEU A 22 2.24 -7.55 -7.34
N LEU A 23 1.90 -6.40 -6.75
CA LEU A 23 2.67 -5.80 -5.67
C LEU A 23 1.72 -5.39 -4.56
N VAL A 24 2.03 -5.82 -3.33
CA VAL A 24 1.22 -5.53 -2.15
C VAL A 24 1.93 -4.46 -1.33
N PHE A 25 1.17 -3.47 -0.87
CA PHE A 25 1.67 -2.38 -0.02
C PHE A 25 1.01 -2.45 1.36
N ASP A 26 1.84 -2.38 2.40
CA ASP A 26 1.40 -2.26 3.78
C ASP A 26 1.37 -0.78 4.14
N CYS A 27 0.20 -0.24 4.44
CA CYS A 27 -0.01 1.17 4.77
C CYS A 27 -0.33 1.37 6.26
N SER A 28 0.02 0.41 7.12
CA SER A 28 -0.25 0.51 8.55
C SER A 28 0.40 1.76 9.14
N PHE A 29 -0.35 2.48 9.96
CA PHE A 29 0.09 3.77 10.48
C PHE A 29 -0.64 4.10 11.77
N ASP A 30 -0.05 4.98 12.60
CA ASP A 30 -0.68 5.53 13.79
C ASP A 30 -0.35 7.03 13.85
N LEU A 31 -1.39 7.86 13.86
CA LEU A 31 -1.21 9.32 13.87
C LEU A 31 -0.50 9.83 15.12
N THR A 32 -0.65 9.13 16.26
CA THR A 32 -0.01 9.52 17.52
C THR A 32 1.42 9.00 17.65
N GLN A 33 1.76 7.95 16.90
CA GLN A 33 3.10 7.35 16.90
C GLN A 33 3.48 7.03 15.45
N PRO A 34 4.05 7.99 14.72
CA PRO A 34 4.27 7.83 13.27
C PRO A 34 5.13 6.63 12.86
N GLU A 35 5.96 6.12 13.76
CA GLU A 35 6.81 4.95 13.46
C GLU A 35 6.18 3.61 13.89
N ALA A 36 5.00 3.63 14.54
CA ALA A 36 4.34 2.40 14.98
C ALA A 36 3.98 1.49 13.80
N GLY A 37 3.53 2.07 12.68
CA GLY A 37 3.20 1.30 11.47
C GLY A 37 4.40 0.57 10.90
N TRP A 38 5.54 1.23 10.84
CA TRP A 38 6.80 0.62 10.41
C TRP A 38 7.22 -0.53 11.34
N GLN A 39 7.09 -0.33 12.66
CA GLN A 39 7.38 -1.37 13.63
C GLN A 39 6.47 -2.57 13.47
N GLN A 40 5.16 -2.34 13.25
CA GLN A 40 4.21 -3.41 12.97
C GLN A 40 4.58 -4.18 11.70
N TYR A 41 4.96 -3.45 10.65
CA TYR A 41 5.39 -4.05 9.39
C TYR A 41 6.61 -4.96 9.60
N THR A 42 7.61 -4.50 10.34
CA THR A 42 8.81 -5.31 10.57
C THR A 42 8.54 -6.55 11.41
N GLN A 43 7.52 -6.52 12.25
CA GLN A 43 7.11 -7.68 13.04
C GLN A 43 6.35 -8.70 12.21
N THR A 44 5.38 -8.25 11.43
CA THR A 44 4.54 -9.14 10.60
C THR A 44 3.96 -8.35 9.44
N HIS A 45 4.15 -8.83 8.22
CA HIS A 45 3.49 -8.29 7.04
C HIS A 45 3.19 -9.41 6.04
N ILE A 46 2.33 -9.13 5.07
CA ILE A 46 2.08 -10.07 3.98
C ILE A 46 3.40 -10.32 3.25
N ALA A 47 3.76 -11.59 3.04
CA ALA A 47 5.02 -11.95 2.39
C ALA A 47 5.15 -11.22 1.05
N GLY A 48 6.27 -10.53 0.86
CA GLY A 48 6.55 -9.75 -0.34
C GLY A 48 5.99 -8.32 -0.34
N ALA A 49 5.23 -7.94 0.69
CA ALA A 49 4.67 -6.59 0.77
C ALA A 49 5.76 -5.55 1.02
N VAL A 50 5.56 -4.36 0.44
CA VAL A 50 6.40 -3.18 0.63
C VAL A 50 5.69 -2.22 1.58
N TYR A 51 6.43 -1.58 2.48
CA TYR A 51 5.83 -0.60 3.39
C TYR A 51 5.70 0.77 2.72
N ALA A 52 4.53 1.39 2.85
CA ALA A 52 4.25 2.75 2.39
C ALA A 52 4.01 3.64 3.62
N HIS A 53 4.97 4.51 3.94
CA HIS A 53 4.91 5.37 5.12
C HIS A 53 4.13 6.65 4.80
N LEU A 54 3.05 6.91 5.56
CA LEU A 54 2.18 8.06 5.30
C LEU A 54 2.96 9.37 5.29
N ASP A 55 3.83 9.59 6.27
CA ASP A 55 4.55 10.86 6.40
C ASP A 55 5.71 11.00 5.42
N ARG A 56 6.40 9.91 5.08
CA ARG A 56 7.60 9.94 4.24
C ARG A 56 7.32 9.73 2.77
N ASP A 57 6.49 8.72 2.46
CA ASP A 57 6.29 8.26 1.08
C ASP A 57 5.04 8.86 0.44
N LEU A 58 3.99 9.08 1.24
CA LEU A 58 2.68 9.49 0.75
C LEU A 58 2.36 10.94 1.03
N SER A 59 3.28 11.68 1.65
CA SER A 59 3.08 13.08 2.03
C SER A 59 4.31 13.90 1.68
N ALA A 60 4.11 15.21 1.50
CA ALA A 60 5.17 16.15 1.16
C ALA A 60 5.33 17.19 2.26
N LYS A 61 5.38 16.75 3.52
CA LYS A 61 5.53 17.65 4.68
C LYS A 61 6.81 18.47 4.52
N GLY A 62 6.65 19.79 4.52
CA GLY A 62 7.77 20.72 4.41
C GLY A 62 8.39 20.82 3.02
N ALA A 63 7.83 20.17 2.00
CA ALA A 63 8.35 20.22 0.64
C ALA A 63 7.78 21.42 -0.13
N HIS A 64 8.60 22.00 -1.00
CA HIS A 64 8.17 23.12 -1.82
C HIS A 64 7.24 22.71 -2.96
N ASP A 65 7.34 21.46 -3.40
CA ASP A 65 6.61 20.94 -4.55
C ASP A 65 5.33 20.17 -4.16
N ALA A 66 4.83 20.38 -2.94
CA ALA A 66 3.61 19.73 -2.50
C ALA A 66 2.43 20.13 -3.39
N ALA A 67 1.64 19.12 -3.81
CA ALA A 67 0.47 19.35 -4.67
C ALA A 67 -0.72 19.89 -3.89
N SER A 68 -0.71 19.81 -2.56
CA SER A 68 -1.77 20.33 -1.69
C SER A 68 -1.18 20.79 -0.37
N GLY A 69 -1.97 21.50 0.41
CA GLY A 69 -1.63 21.85 1.78
C GLY A 69 -2.21 20.87 2.79
N GLY A 70 -2.20 21.27 4.05
CA GLY A 70 -2.80 20.51 5.13
C GLY A 70 -1.81 19.69 5.93
N ARG A 71 -2.33 18.83 6.80
CA ARG A 71 -1.54 18.05 7.75
C ARG A 71 -0.69 17.00 7.07
N HIS A 72 -1.23 16.38 6.01
CA HIS A 72 -0.54 15.41 5.18
C HIS A 72 -0.63 15.87 3.73
N PRO A 73 0.16 16.91 3.34
CA PRO A 73 0.05 17.45 1.99
C PRO A 73 0.50 16.41 0.96
N LEU A 74 -0.16 16.43 -0.21
CA LEU A 74 0.20 15.52 -1.28
C LEU A 74 1.56 15.90 -1.87
N PRO A 75 2.42 14.91 -2.18
CA PRO A 75 3.62 15.17 -2.97
C PRO A 75 3.26 15.54 -4.39
N SER A 76 4.24 16.03 -5.16
CA SER A 76 4.01 16.17 -6.60
C SER A 76 3.74 14.79 -7.20
N ARG A 77 2.99 14.78 -8.32
CA ARG A 77 2.68 13.53 -9.00
C ARG A 77 3.95 12.81 -9.46
N GLU A 78 4.92 13.58 -9.93
CA GLU A 78 6.20 13.03 -10.41
C GLU A 78 7.00 12.37 -9.27
N ARG A 79 7.07 13.02 -8.12
CA ARG A 79 7.74 12.46 -6.94
C ARG A 79 7.08 11.17 -6.49
N PHE A 80 5.75 11.18 -6.41
CA PHE A 80 5.02 9.99 -6.01
C PHE A 80 5.20 8.85 -7.01
N ALA A 81 5.15 9.15 -8.32
CA ALA A 81 5.35 8.14 -9.35
C ALA A 81 6.77 7.53 -9.27
N GLN A 82 7.78 8.35 -8.99
CA GLN A 82 9.15 7.87 -8.80
C GLN A 82 9.25 6.93 -7.59
N TRP A 83 8.59 7.28 -6.49
CA TRP A 83 8.56 6.42 -5.32
C TRP A 83 7.90 5.07 -5.64
N ALA A 84 6.75 5.09 -6.29
CA ALA A 84 6.03 3.86 -6.64
C ALA A 84 6.88 2.96 -7.54
N ALA A 85 7.56 3.54 -8.53
CA ALA A 85 8.46 2.79 -9.41
C ALA A 85 9.64 2.20 -8.64
N SER A 86 10.22 2.96 -7.71
CA SER A 86 11.33 2.49 -6.87
C SER A 86 10.90 1.37 -5.93
N ALA A 87 9.63 1.34 -5.53
CA ALA A 87 9.06 0.27 -4.72
C ALA A 87 8.82 -1.00 -5.52
N GLY A 88 8.88 -0.95 -6.85
CA GLY A 88 8.74 -2.11 -7.71
C GLY A 88 7.44 -2.16 -8.52
N LEU A 89 6.64 -1.08 -8.50
CA LEU A 89 5.38 -1.06 -9.23
C LEU A 89 5.62 -0.69 -10.70
N ASN A 90 5.18 -1.55 -11.61
CA ASN A 90 5.28 -1.34 -13.05
C ASN A 90 3.89 -1.40 -13.69
N HIS A 91 3.80 -0.90 -14.93
CA HIS A 91 2.58 -1.02 -15.71
C HIS A 91 2.19 -2.49 -15.87
N GLY A 92 0.90 -2.76 -15.83
CA GLY A 92 0.38 -4.11 -15.97
C GLY A 92 0.37 -4.92 -14.68
N MET A 93 0.88 -4.37 -13.58
CA MET A 93 0.82 -5.04 -12.28
C MET A 93 -0.46 -4.70 -11.55
N GLN A 94 -1.02 -5.68 -10.86
CA GLN A 94 -2.08 -5.43 -9.89
C GLN A 94 -1.45 -4.90 -8.62
N ALA A 95 -1.85 -3.71 -8.18
CA ALA A 95 -1.48 -3.18 -6.87
C ALA A 95 -2.56 -3.56 -5.85
N VAL A 96 -2.13 -3.96 -4.66
CA VAL A 96 -3.02 -4.27 -3.53
C VAL A 96 -2.52 -3.47 -2.33
N VAL A 97 -3.42 -2.73 -1.69
CA VAL A 97 -3.08 -1.93 -0.52
C VAL A 97 -3.84 -2.44 0.70
N TYR A 98 -3.18 -2.46 1.85
CA TYR A 98 -3.84 -2.86 3.10
C TYR A 98 -3.26 -2.10 4.28
N ASP A 99 -4.00 -2.12 5.39
CA ASP A 99 -3.52 -1.68 6.68
C ASP A 99 -4.09 -2.59 7.78
N ARG A 100 -3.91 -2.20 9.04
CA ARG A 100 -4.41 -2.95 10.22
C ARG A 100 -5.43 -2.13 10.98
N GLN A 101 -5.85 -0.99 10.44
CA GLN A 101 -6.70 0.00 11.09
C GLN A 101 -8.03 0.18 10.37
N GLY A 102 -8.56 -0.90 9.77
CA GLY A 102 -9.87 -0.87 9.14
C GLY A 102 -9.94 -0.02 7.88
N THR A 103 -8.88 -0.02 7.09
CA THR A 103 -8.73 0.75 5.83
C THR A 103 -8.62 2.27 6.01
N ASN A 104 -8.34 2.73 7.23
CA ASN A 104 -8.23 4.18 7.50
C ASN A 104 -7.08 4.84 6.76
N TYR A 105 -6.03 4.10 6.43
CA TYR A 105 -4.81 4.66 5.83
C TYR A 105 -4.55 4.17 4.42
N CYS A 106 -4.86 2.92 4.10
CA CYS A 106 -4.57 2.38 2.77
C CYS A 106 -5.40 3.02 1.67
N GLY A 107 -6.57 3.59 1.99
CA GLY A 107 -7.40 4.30 1.03
C GLY A 107 -6.68 5.50 0.40
N ARG A 108 -5.78 6.16 1.15
CA ARG A 108 -4.97 7.24 0.60
C ARG A 108 -4.07 6.76 -0.52
N LEU A 109 -3.36 5.64 -0.33
CA LEU A 109 -2.50 5.09 -1.37
C LEU A 109 -3.31 4.62 -2.56
N TRP A 110 -4.47 4.00 -2.32
CA TRP A 110 -5.38 3.61 -3.39
C TRP A 110 -5.73 4.80 -4.27
N TRP A 111 -6.12 5.92 -3.66
CA TRP A 111 -6.46 7.15 -4.38
C TRP A 111 -5.24 7.73 -5.10
N MET A 112 -4.08 7.77 -4.44
CA MET A 112 -2.87 8.36 -5.01
C MET A 112 -2.37 7.59 -6.22
N LEU A 113 -2.45 6.25 -6.20
CA LEU A 113 -2.07 5.45 -7.36
C LEU A 113 -2.97 5.74 -8.55
N ARG A 114 -4.28 5.85 -8.32
CA ARG A 114 -5.21 6.22 -9.39
C ARG A 114 -4.94 7.64 -9.90
N TRP A 115 -4.67 8.56 -9.00
CA TRP A 115 -4.30 9.93 -9.35
C TRP A 115 -3.04 9.98 -10.23
N ALA A 116 -2.08 9.12 -9.97
CA ALA A 116 -0.84 9.01 -10.74
C ALA A 116 -0.99 8.19 -12.03
N GLY A 117 -2.19 7.63 -12.30
CA GLY A 117 -2.47 6.89 -13.53
C GLY A 117 -2.43 5.38 -13.42
N HIS A 118 -2.17 4.82 -12.21
CA HIS A 118 -2.18 3.37 -12.00
C HIS A 118 -3.55 2.93 -11.51
N LYS A 119 -4.41 2.49 -12.44
CA LYS A 119 -5.82 2.22 -12.14
C LYS A 119 -6.05 0.82 -11.56
N ASP A 120 -5.14 -0.11 -11.78
CA ASP A 120 -5.25 -1.49 -11.30
C ASP A 120 -4.78 -1.57 -9.86
N VAL A 121 -5.53 -0.96 -8.95
CA VAL A 121 -5.26 -0.92 -7.51
C VAL A 121 -6.53 -1.22 -6.73
N ALA A 122 -6.44 -2.14 -5.77
CA ALA A 122 -7.57 -2.54 -4.93
C ALA A 122 -7.17 -2.57 -3.47
N VAL A 123 -8.15 -2.34 -2.59
CA VAL A 123 -8.00 -2.44 -1.15
C VAL A 123 -8.25 -3.89 -0.73
N LEU A 124 -7.34 -4.46 0.05
CA LEU A 124 -7.51 -5.81 0.60
C LEU A 124 -8.62 -5.80 1.66
N ASP A 125 -9.71 -6.46 1.35
CA ASP A 125 -10.87 -6.53 2.22
C ASP A 125 -10.52 -7.25 3.53
N GLY A 126 -10.69 -6.57 4.65
CA GLY A 126 -10.36 -7.10 5.97
C GLY A 126 -8.88 -7.01 6.35
N GLY A 127 -8.02 -6.48 5.51
CA GLY A 127 -6.61 -6.20 5.81
C GLY A 127 -5.80 -7.42 6.21
N LEU A 128 -4.79 -7.21 7.06
CA LEU A 128 -3.89 -8.29 7.49
C LEU A 128 -4.63 -9.42 8.21
N ALA A 129 -5.63 -9.10 9.03
CA ALA A 129 -6.38 -10.12 9.77
C ALA A 129 -7.08 -11.09 8.83
N ALA A 130 -7.71 -10.57 7.77
CA ALA A 130 -8.38 -11.43 6.77
C ALA A 130 -7.37 -12.28 5.99
N TRP A 131 -6.21 -11.72 5.69
CA TRP A 131 -5.12 -12.46 5.02
C TRP A 131 -4.66 -13.65 5.87
N GLN A 132 -4.43 -13.41 7.16
CA GLN A 132 -4.01 -14.47 8.09
C GLN A 132 -5.11 -15.51 8.29
N ALA A 133 -6.38 -15.08 8.38
CA ALA A 133 -7.52 -15.99 8.51
C ALA A 133 -7.66 -16.90 7.28
N ALA A 134 -7.26 -16.43 6.11
CA ALA A 134 -7.28 -17.22 4.87
C ALA A 134 -6.03 -18.10 4.71
N GLY A 135 -5.15 -18.13 5.71
CA GLY A 135 -3.91 -18.91 5.63
C GLY A 135 -2.83 -18.29 4.76
N GLY A 136 -2.90 -16.99 4.51
CA GLY A 136 -1.92 -16.30 3.67
C GLY A 136 -0.53 -16.24 4.31
N ALA A 137 0.51 -16.30 3.49
CA ALA A 137 1.88 -16.28 3.95
C ALA A 137 2.26 -14.90 4.49
N VAL A 138 2.96 -14.87 5.62
CA VAL A 138 3.47 -13.66 6.24
C VAL A 138 4.99 -13.75 6.40
N ALA A 139 5.61 -12.59 6.53
CA ALA A 139 7.04 -12.47 6.74
C ALA A 139 7.33 -11.44 7.82
N SER A 140 8.58 -11.34 8.26
CA SER A 140 9.03 -10.35 9.23
C SER A 140 10.35 -9.76 8.76
N GLY A 141 10.73 -8.62 9.36
CA GLY A 141 11.98 -7.96 9.03
C GLY A 141 11.84 -6.97 7.88
N LEU A 142 12.99 -6.55 7.35
CA LEU A 142 13.04 -5.60 6.24
C LEU A 142 12.69 -6.29 4.92
N PRO A 143 12.16 -5.53 3.95
CA PRO A 143 11.86 -6.08 2.63
C PRO A 143 13.11 -6.48 1.87
#